data_fef734357cf95ac061727f3f72e6f0d5
#
_entry.id   fef734357cf95ac061727f3f72e6f0d5
#
_cell.length_a   1.000
_cell.length_b   1.000
_cell.length_c   1.000
_cell.angle_alpha   90.00
_cell.angle_beta   90.00
_cell.angle_gamma   90.00
#
_symmetry.space_group_name_H-M   'P 1'
#
loop_
_entity.id
_entity.type
_entity.pdbx_description
1 polymer ?
#
loop_
_entity_poly.entity_id
_entity_poly.type
_entity_poly.pdbx_seq_one_letter_code
_entity_poly.pdbx_strand_id
1 'polypeptide(L)'
;MIRVSLLSVAAVLAFAAGTVPSAFAKDGVYTSTTLGRNGDVTVQTTITNGRIADVKVLDWSETHPIADLPRVKVPADIVKNQSLGVDVVSGATLTSFAIINGVRDALKQAGLNPADFSKKIAPQPKLTDTVEESADIVIIGAGGAGLSAAVTAAKAGKSVIVVEKTHYAGGNTSVAGGCYNAADPALEAKQEMSPQRRASVDALLAEPVRSKLHGELIQKVKEQLAQYDAKGGKYLFDSVELHALQSWKAGDYAGNLDLVYELAKGAPEMQKELAEMGFKWNSGTEQVVGALWPRSNRASNYKSGVGYIDTFLNEIKTKHLPVTFIMNTAASDILMKDGRAAGVVGTAENGRTFKVFAKDGVILTTGGFSANVDMRVHYDTIWDKKIGNGVMTTNVPSITGDGIKMAQKVGANLIDMGYIQLLPTTDPYTGATNHAVSLTTGIYLNTDGKRFVNELGRRDELARAALAQPGHKFFILATSDANKIDKEGRNQYGIKVADLIKSKKVFEANTWDELAEKAGINKENMKKTIADWNAFCRNPVNDPFGRVSCDPGVRLDGKGPFYATVFTPSVHHTMGAFRLTAMQRFSTPKARLFPDSMLPAK
;
A
#
# COMPACT_ATOMS: atom_id res chain seq x y z
N MET A 1 -9.97 101.84 -1.84
CA MET A 1 -9.38 100.66 -2.55
C MET A 1 -9.00 99.63 -1.51
N ILE A 2 -9.88 98.66 -1.27
CA ILE A 2 -9.65 97.58 -0.28
C ILE A 2 -9.75 96.26 -1.05
N ARG A 3 -8.65 95.51 -1.10
CA ARG A 3 -8.61 94.19 -1.68
C ARG A 3 -9.07 93.18 -0.59
N VAL A 4 -10.10 92.41 -0.88
CA VAL A 4 -10.55 91.31 -0.09
C VAL A 4 -9.95 90.03 -0.68
N SER A 5 -9.13 89.29 0.11
CA SER A 5 -8.60 87.98 -0.23
C SER A 5 -9.59 86.89 0.17
N LEU A 6 -10.05 86.11 -0.79
CA LEU A 6 -10.79 84.86 -0.54
C LEU A 6 -9.81 83.75 -0.16
N LEU A 7 -9.90 83.24 1.05
CA LEU A 7 -9.31 81.94 1.48
C LEU A 7 -10.29 80.84 1.13
N SER A 8 -9.91 79.99 0.18
CA SER A 8 -10.59 78.70 -0.09
C SER A 8 -10.11 77.67 0.88
N VAL A 9 -11.00 77.19 1.74
CA VAL A 9 -10.79 76.03 2.60
C VAL A 9 -11.14 74.79 1.80
N ALA A 10 -10.12 74.01 1.38
CA ALA A 10 -10.32 72.65 0.83
C ALA A 10 -10.46 71.66 1.99
N ALA A 11 -11.66 71.14 2.21
CA ALA A 11 -11.91 70.02 3.12
C ALA A 11 -11.47 68.77 2.43
N VAL A 12 -10.36 68.16 2.90
CA VAL A 12 -9.94 66.82 2.53
C VAL A 12 -10.82 65.81 3.30
N LEU A 13 -11.80 65.24 2.60
CA LEU A 13 -12.52 64.09 3.07
C LEU A 13 -11.58 62.86 2.94
N ALA A 14 -10.93 62.50 4.05
CA ALA A 14 -10.27 61.19 4.18
C ALA A 14 -11.36 60.12 4.23
N PHE A 15 -11.58 59.43 3.13
CA PHE A 15 -12.29 58.14 3.14
C PHE A 15 -11.44 57.15 3.91
N ALA A 16 -11.73 56.95 5.19
CA ALA A 16 -11.35 55.76 5.90
C ALA A 16 -12.03 54.61 5.17
N ALA A 17 -11.24 53.76 4.50
CA ALA A 17 -11.70 52.50 4.02
C ALA A 17 -12.05 51.64 5.24
N GLY A 18 -13.22 51.86 5.79
CA GLY A 18 -13.84 50.97 6.76
C GLY A 18 -14.06 49.64 6.06
N THR A 19 -13.41 48.62 6.56
CA THR A 19 -13.80 47.25 6.29
C THR A 19 -15.29 47.17 6.62
N VAL A 20 -16.14 47.06 5.58
CA VAL A 20 -17.57 46.78 5.76
C VAL A 20 -17.63 45.44 6.52
N PRO A 21 -18.15 45.40 7.74
CA PRO A 21 -18.36 44.12 8.40
C PRO A 21 -19.31 43.35 7.48
N SER A 22 -18.95 42.10 7.15
CA SER A 22 -19.83 41.20 6.44
C SER A 22 -21.10 41.03 7.29
N ALA A 23 -22.17 41.79 6.95
CA ALA A 23 -23.36 41.96 7.78
C ALA A 23 -24.22 40.70 7.94
N PHE A 24 -23.73 39.54 7.45
CA PHE A 24 -24.47 38.26 7.39
C PHE A 24 -23.68 37.04 7.86
N ALA A 25 -22.45 37.21 8.35
CA ALA A 25 -21.72 36.05 8.93
C ALA A 25 -22.41 35.59 10.21
N LYS A 26 -22.91 34.38 10.24
CA LYS A 26 -23.51 33.79 11.45
C LYS A 26 -22.46 33.00 12.23
N ASP A 27 -22.27 33.34 13.48
CA ASP A 27 -21.50 32.56 14.41
C ASP A 27 -22.22 31.22 14.62
N GLY A 28 -21.45 30.15 14.73
CA GLY A 28 -22.01 28.80 14.88
C GLY A 28 -21.02 27.69 14.61
N VAL A 29 -21.53 26.46 14.72
CA VAL A 29 -20.80 25.24 14.41
C VAL A 29 -21.38 24.63 13.14
N TYR A 30 -20.55 24.49 12.13
CA TYR A 30 -20.92 24.01 10.81
C TYR A 30 -20.23 22.69 10.52
N THR A 31 -20.99 21.73 9.98
CA THR A 31 -20.45 20.42 9.60
C THR A 31 -20.56 20.25 8.10
N SER A 32 -19.47 19.82 7.49
CA SER A 32 -19.37 19.56 6.05
C SER A 32 -18.71 18.23 5.79
N THR A 33 -19.13 17.56 4.74
CA THR A 33 -18.57 16.28 4.33
C THR A 33 -18.06 16.39 2.90
N THR A 34 -16.80 16.01 2.70
CA THR A 34 -16.09 16.11 1.42
C THR A 34 -15.35 14.81 1.12
N LEU A 35 -15.16 14.50 -0.16
CA LEU A 35 -14.51 13.27 -0.59
C LEU A 35 -13.00 13.33 -0.34
N GLY A 36 -12.48 12.38 0.45
CA GLY A 36 -11.06 12.09 0.63
C GLY A 36 -10.55 11.05 -0.38
N ARG A 37 -9.51 10.32 0.01
CA ARG A 37 -8.93 9.25 -0.82
C ARG A 37 -9.78 7.98 -0.80
N ASN A 38 -10.14 7.52 0.38
CA ASN A 38 -10.85 6.24 0.59
C ASN A 38 -12.36 6.42 0.73
N GLY A 39 -12.81 7.59 1.13
CA GLY A 39 -14.23 7.90 1.35
C GLY A 39 -14.43 9.31 1.85
N ASP A 40 -15.61 9.59 2.35
CA ASP A 40 -15.98 10.90 2.86
C ASP A 40 -15.20 11.23 4.15
N VAL A 41 -14.77 12.50 4.24
CA VAL A 41 -14.15 13.12 5.42
C VAL A 41 -15.11 14.17 5.96
N THR A 42 -15.58 14.00 7.19
CA THR A 42 -16.50 14.92 7.85
C THR A 42 -15.74 15.90 8.73
N VAL A 43 -15.88 17.17 8.45
CA VAL A 43 -15.19 18.27 9.15
C VAL A 43 -16.21 19.16 9.84
N GLN A 44 -15.98 19.43 11.10
CA GLN A 44 -16.71 20.43 11.90
C GLN A 44 -15.87 21.70 12.01
N THR A 45 -16.45 22.84 11.68
CA THR A 45 -15.81 24.15 11.75
C THR A 45 -16.63 25.07 12.65
N THR A 46 -15.98 25.67 13.64
CA THR A 46 -16.60 26.69 14.52
C THR A 46 -16.24 28.08 14.01
N ILE A 47 -17.24 28.90 13.75
CA ILE A 47 -17.08 30.31 13.38
C ILE A 47 -17.51 31.18 14.57
N THR A 48 -16.67 32.15 14.94
CA THR A 48 -16.94 33.12 15.99
C THR A 48 -16.42 34.49 15.57
N ASN A 49 -17.28 35.49 15.61
CA ASN A 49 -16.96 36.87 15.18
C ASN A 49 -16.38 36.93 13.75
N GLY A 50 -16.93 36.11 12.84
CA GLY A 50 -16.49 36.03 11.45
C GLY A 50 -15.10 35.39 11.25
N ARG A 51 -14.54 34.71 12.25
CA ARG A 51 -13.24 34.02 12.23
C ARG A 51 -13.40 32.52 12.44
N ILE A 52 -12.49 31.76 11.88
CA ILE A 52 -12.40 30.32 12.11
C ILE A 52 -11.80 30.10 13.52
N ALA A 53 -12.65 29.74 14.47
CA ALA A 53 -12.26 29.55 15.88
C ALA A 53 -11.72 28.13 16.15
N ASP A 54 -12.29 27.11 15.48
CA ASP A 54 -11.87 25.71 15.63
C ASP A 54 -12.22 24.89 14.39
N VAL A 55 -11.43 23.87 14.12
CA VAL A 55 -11.66 22.87 13.06
C VAL A 55 -11.37 21.47 13.59
N LYS A 56 -12.34 20.57 13.48
CA LYS A 56 -12.23 19.17 13.91
C LYS A 56 -12.60 18.20 12.78
N VAL A 57 -11.83 17.15 12.60
CA VAL A 57 -12.20 16.02 11.76
C VAL A 57 -12.95 15.01 12.61
N LEU A 58 -14.24 14.81 12.32
CA LEU A 58 -15.15 13.99 13.12
C LEU A 58 -15.19 12.53 12.66
N ASP A 59 -15.29 12.30 11.33
CA ASP A 59 -15.39 10.96 10.74
C ASP A 59 -14.55 10.89 9.47
N TRP A 60 -13.92 9.75 9.24
CA TRP A 60 -13.06 9.51 8.09
C TRP A 60 -12.78 8.01 7.89
N SER A 61 -12.47 7.60 6.66
CA SER A 61 -12.06 6.23 6.30
C SER A 61 -10.64 6.21 5.72
N GLU A 62 -9.82 7.20 6.04
CA GLU A 62 -8.48 7.38 5.47
C GLU A 62 -7.45 6.41 6.08
N THR A 63 -6.31 6.26 5.45
CA THR A 63 -5.30 5.26 5.82
C THR A 63 -4.42 5.74 6.98
N HIS A 64 -4.53 5.11 8.15
CA HIS A 64 -3.54 5.20 9.22
C HIS A 64 -2.23 4.48 8.78
N PRO A 65 -1.02 4.98 9.06
CA PRO A 65 -0.69 6.26 9.74
C PRO A 65 -0.52 7.44 8.78
N ILE A 66 -0.74 7.26 7.48
CA ILE A 66 -0.47 8.26 6.43
C ILE A 66 -1.29 9.53 6.65
N ALA A 67 -2.55 9.36 7.03
CA ALA A 67 -3.51 10.44 7.17
C ALA A 67 -3.61 11.03 8.60
N ASP A 68 -2.84 10.53 9.55
CA ASP A 68 -2.90 11.00 10.94
C ASP A 68 -2.38 12.44 11.08
N LEU A 69 -1.28 12.76 10.40
CA LEU A 69 -0.71 14.12 10.46
C LEU A 69 -1.63 15.17 9.84
N PRO A 70 -2.18 15.02 8.61
CA PRO A 70 -3.09 16.03 8.06
C PRO A 70 -4.34 16.23 8.92
N ARG A 71 -4.84 15.21 9.60
CA ARG A 71 -5.97 15.31 10.53
C ARG A 71 -5.76 16.33 11.65
N VAL A 72 -4.53 16.51 12.09
CA VAL A 72 -4.16 17.43 13.17
C VAL A 72 -3.55 18.71 12.64
N LYS A 73 -2.61 18.60 11.70
CA LYS A 73 -1.83 19.73 11.21
C LYS A 73 -2.66 20.70 10.36
N VAL A 74 -3.45 20.19 9.40
CA VAL A 74 -4.22 21.05 8.48
C VAL A 74 -5.26 21.87 9.23
N PRO A 75 -6.09 21.32 10.15
CA PRO A 75 -6.97 22.11 11.01
C PRO A 75 -6.23 23.18 11.81
N ALA A 76 -5.13 22.81 12.47
CA ALA A 76 -4.36 23.75 13.30
C ALA A 76 -3.79 24.92 12.45
N ASP A 77 -3.26 24.62 11.27
CA ASP A 77 -2.69 25.62 10.36
C ASP A 77 -3.79 26.57 9.82
N ILE A 78 -4.97 26.05 9.48
CA ILE A 78 -6.12 26.86 9.05
C ILE A 78 -6.55 27.84 10.15
N VAL A 79 -6.73 27.35 11.38
CA VAL A 79 -7.13 28.18 12.52
C VAL A 79 -6.07 29.23 12.83
N LYS A 80 -4.82 28.83 12.91
CA LYS A 80 -3.68 29.73 13.21
C LYS A 80 -3.56 30.85 12.19
N ASN A 81 -3.66 30.53 10.89
CA ASN A 81 -3.40 31.47 9.82
C ASN A 81 -4.68 32.15 9.29
N GLN A 82 -5.86 31.73 9.75
CA GLN A 82 -7.15 32.19 9.21
C GLN A 82 -7.19 32.06 7.68
N SER A 83 -6.72 30.93 7.15
CA SER A 83 -6.54 30.74 5.72
C SER A 83 -6.74 29.31 5.29
N LEU A 84 -7.35 29.13 4.11
CA LEU A 84 -7.42 27.85 3.37
C LEU A 84 -6.18 27.62 2.48
N GLY A 85 -5.28 28.63 2.37
CA GLY A 85 -4.03 28.56 1.61
C GLY A 85 -2.88 27.89 2.39
N VAL A 86 -3.19 26.96 3.29
CA VAL A 86 -2.23 26.15 4.05
C VAL A 86 -1.60 25.07 3.19
N ASP A 87 -0.40 24.63 3.55
CA ASP A 87 0.29 23.55 2.87
C ASP A 87 -0.41 22.21 3.11
N VAL A 88 -0.48 21.40 2.06
CA VAL A 88 -0.92 20.01 2.17
C VAL A 88 0.21 19.14 2.74
N VAL A 89 -0.15 18.07 3.44
CA VAL A 89 0.82 17.11 3.95
C VAL A 89 1.27 16.19 2.82
N SER A 90 2.57 16.14 2.58
CA SER A 90 3.18 15.26 1.56
C SER A 90 2.81 13.80 1.80
N GLY A 91 2.38 13.09 0.75
CA GLY A 91 1.89 11.72 0.83
C GLY A 91 0.42 11.56 1.25
N ALA A 92 -0.21 12.62 1.81
CA ALA A 92 -1.62 12.64 2.21
C ALA A 92 -2.41 13.82 1.59
N THR A 93 -2.09 14.15 0.36
CA THR A 93 -2.62 15.32 -0.37
C THR A 93 -4.14 15.32 -0.49
N LEU A 94 -4.75 14.18 -0.84
CA LEU A 94 -6.21 14.08 -1.01
C LEU A 94 -6.95 14.27 0.32
N THR A 95 -6.45 13.71 1.41
CA THR A 95 -7.00 13.92 2.76
C THR A 95 -6.86 15.37 3.19
N SER A 96 -5.71 16.01 2.92
CA SER A 96 -5.49 17.43 3.21
C SER A 96 -6.49 18.31 2.47
N PHE A 97 -6.70 18.07 1.17
CA PHE A 97 -7.71 18.80 0.39
C PHE A 97 -9.14 18.54 0.86
N ALA A 98 -9.46 17.31 1.28
CA ALA A 98 -10.78 17.03 1.84
C ALA A 98 -11.05 17.91 3.07
N ILE A 99 -10.10 18.02 3.99
CA ILE A 99 -10.21 18.89 5.17
C ILE A 99 -10.36 20.35 4.77
N ILE A 100 -9.52 20.86 3.88
CA ILE A 100 -9.58 22.26 3.39
C ILE A 100 -10.93 22.55 2.73
N ASN A 101 -11.43 21.64 1.89
CA ASN A 101 -12.72 21.79 1.21
C ASN A 101 -13.89 21.73 2.21
N GLY A 102 -13.82 20.89 3.24
CA GLY A 102 -14.80 20.85 4.31
C GLY A 102 -14.91 22.20 5.03
N VAL A 103 -13.78 22.81 5.36
CA VAL A 103 -13.78 24.17 5.96
C VAL A 103 -14.30 25.21 4.97
N ARG A 104 -13.94 25.12 3.68
CA ARG A 104 -14.47 26.01 2.63
C ARG A 104 -16.00 25.98 2.55
N ASP A 105 -16.59 24.79 2.64
CA ASP A 105 -18.04 24.65 2.58
C ASP A 105 -18.71 25.11 3.87
N ALA A 106 -18.07 24.94 5.03
CA ALA A 106 -18.53 25.48 6.29
C ALA A 106 -18.55 27.03 6.30
N LEU A 107 -17.54 27.68 5.72
CA LEU A 107 -17.52 29.13 5.54
C LEU A 107 -18.70 29.62 4.70
N LYS A 108 -19.02 28.93 3.58
CA LYS A 108 -20.20 29.25 2.77
C LYS A 108 -21.51 29.12 3.57
N GLN A 109 -21.66 28.04 4.37
CA GLN A 109 -22.82 27.84 5.23
C GLN A 109 -22.97 28.96 6.26
N ALA A 110 -21.86 29.49 6.77
CA ALA A 110 -21.83 30.64 7.68
C ALA A 110 -22.11 32.00 7.00
N GLY A 111 -22.27 32.04 5.68
CA GLY A 111 -22.44 33.25 4.89
C GLY A 111 -21.14 34.02 4.68
N LEU A 112 -19.99 33.41 4.92
CA LEU A 112 -18.66 33.98 4.66
C LEU A 112 -18.20 33.63 3.24
N ASN A 113 -17.45 34.57 2.61
CA ASN A 113 -16.85 34.30 1.32
C ASN A 113 -15.51 33.56 1.51
N PRO A 114 -15.36 32.31 1.03
CA PRO A 114 -14.09 31.55 1.17
C PRO A 114 -12.88 32.23 0.52
N ALA A 115 -13.09 33.15 -0.45
CA ALA A 115 -12.00 33.90 -1.07
C ALA A 115 -11.25 34.79 -0.08
N ASP A 116 -11.94 35.29 0.93
CA ASP A 116 -11.35 36.14 1.99
C ASP A 116 -10.37 35.34 2.88
N PHE A 117 -10.48 34.02 2.84
CA PHE A 117 -9.62 33.05 3.55
C PHE A 117 -8.63 32.36 2.62
N SER A 118 -8.35 32.90 1.42
CA SER A 118 -7.48 32.24 0.43
C SER A 118 -6.04 32.76 0.42
N LYS A 119 -5.64 33.56 1.41
CA LYS A 119 -4.29 34.13 1.49
C LYS A 119 -3.26 32.98 1.55
N LYS A 120 -2.37 32.93 0.56
CA LYS A 120 -1.25 32.00 0.56
C LYS A 120 -0.29 32.31 1.71
N ILE A 121 0.05 31.29 2.47
CA ILE A 121 1.02 31.41 3.56
C ILE A 121 2.42 31.38 2.97
N ALA A 122 3.26 32.33 3.35
CA ALA A 122 4.65 32.32 2.93
C ALA A 122 5.37 31.07 3.51
N PRO A 123 6.10 30.33 2.69
CA PRO A 123 6.88 29.19 3.18
C PRO A 123 7.90 29.67 4.21
N GLN A 124 8.14 28.84 5.22
CA GLN A 124 9.20 29.13 6.19
C GLN A 124 10.57 29.10 5.50
N PRO A 125 11.50 29.97 5.87
CA PRO A 125 12.86 29.92 5.35
C PRO A 125 13.49 28.55 5.58
N LYS A 126 14.17 28.03 4.56
CA LYS A 126 14.88 26.78 4.68
C LYS A 126 16.10 26.95 5.60
N LEU A 127 16.31 25.97 6.48
CA LEU A 127 17.51 25.88 7.28
C LEU A 127 18.68 25.45 6.38
N THR A 128 19.90 25.89 6.71
CA THR A 128 21.12 25.58 5.96
C THR A 128 22.20 24.90 6.82
N ASP A 129 21.88 24.66 8.09
CA ASP A 129 22.75 24.02 9.05
C ASP A 129 22.88 22.51 8.77
N THR A 130 24.00 21.97 9.23
CA THR A 130 24.26 20.53 9.19
C THR A 130 24.29 19.99 10.61
N VAL A 131 23.56 18.92 10.86
CA VAL A 131 23.58 18.15 12.11
C VAL A 131 24.30 16.84 11.85
N GLU A 132 25.25 16.50 12.72
CA GLU A 132 25.98 15.24 12.69
C GLU A 132 25.52 14.35 13.85
N GLU A 133 25.14 13.12 13.52
CA GLU A 133 24.67 12.10 14.46
C GLU A 133 25.45 10.80 14.25
N SER A 134 25.46 9.92 15.25
CA SER A 134 26.11 8.62 15.12
C SER A 134 25.42 7.54 15.92
N ALA A 135 25.42 6.32 15.37
CA ALA A 135 24.91 5.12 16.03
C ALA A 135 25.79 3.91 15.65
N ASP A 136 25.55 2.77 16.27
CA ASP A 136 26.19 1.53 15.84
C ASP A 136 25.67 1.12 14.46
N ILE A 137 24.34 1.16 14.27
CA ILE A 137 23.68 0.83 13.01
C ILE A 137 22.88 2.04 12.51
N VAL A 138 23.00 2.34 11.21
CA VAL A 138 22.14 3.31 10.52
C VAL A 138 21.25 2.59 9.53
N ILE A 139 19.94 2.83 9.61
CA ILE A 139 18.93 2.23 8.74
C ILE A 139 18.30 3.32 7.87
N ILE A 140 18.23 3.10 6.56
CA ILE A 140 17.60 4.02 5.61
C ILE A 140 16.24 3.46 5.20
N GLY A 141 15.16 4.08 5.67
CA GLY A 141 13.78 3.68 5.44
C GLY A 141 13.13 3.00 6.65
N ALA A 142 12.03 3.56 7.14
CA ALA A 142 11.23 3.07 8.26
C ALA A 142 10.03 2.20 7.82
N GLY A 143 10.15 1.45 6.71
CA GLY A 143 9.19 0.44 6.30
C GLY A 143 9.26 -0.82 7.16
N GLY A 144 8.47 -1.86 6.84
CA GLY A 144 8.47 -3.12 7.60
C GLY A 144 9.85 -3.75 7.75
N ALA A 145 10.67 -3.75 6.69
CA ALA A 145 12.04 -4.28 6.74
C ALA A 145 12.95 -3.45 7.65
N GLY A 146 12.87 -2.11 7.57
CA GLY A 146 13.69 -1.23 8.40
C GLY A 146 13.33 -1.30 9.88
N LEU A 147 12.04 -1.37 10.21
CA LEU A 147 11.59 -1.51 11.60
C LEU A 147 11.94 -2.88 12.18
N SER A 148 11.80 -3.97 11.39
CA SER A 148 12.26 -5.30 11.80
C SER A 148 13.77 -5.31 12.09
N ALA A 149 14.57 -4.72 11.19
CA ALA A 149 16.02 -4.57 11.38
C ALA A 149 16.35 -3.74 12.63
N ALA A 150 15.63 -2.63 12.86
CA ALA A 150 15.82 -1.76 14.01
C ALA A 150 15.56 -2.49 15.34
N VAL A 151 14.45 -3.22 15.42
CA VAL A 151 14.10 -4.01 16.62
C VAL A 151 15.14 -5.11 16.86
N THR A 152 15.54 -5.84 15.81
CA THR A 152 16.53 -6.92 15.91
C THR A 152 17.89 -6.39 16.38
N ALA A 153 18.39 -5.31 15.77
CA ALA A 153 19.67 -4.71 16.15
C ALA A 153 19.64 -4.15 17.59
N ALA A 154 18.54 -3.46 17.94
CA ALA A 154 18.39 -2.87 19.28
C ALA A 154 18.25 -3.94 20.38
N LYS A 155 17.53 -5.04 20.12
CA LYS A 155 17.50 -6.21 21.01
C LYS A 155 18.86 -6.87 21.19
N ALA A 156 19.75 -6.76 20.18
CA ALA A 156 21.12 -7.21 20.25
C ALA A 156 22.06 -6.20 20.97
N GLY A 157 21.51 -5.14 21.57
CA GLY A 157 22.25 -4.13 22.34
C GLY A 157 22.91 -3.04 21.50
N LYS A 158 22.54 -2.91 20.21
CA LYS A 158 23.07 -1.86 19.33
C LYS A 158 22.23 -0.60 19.39
N SER A 159 22.88 0.56 19.36
CA SER A 159 22.20 1.83 19.10
C SER A 159 21.85 1.93 17.62
N VAL A 160 20.64 2.41 17.32
CA VAL A 160 20.11 2.46 15.95
C VAL A 160 19.58 3.87 15.64
N ILE A 161 19.94 4.41 14.48
CA ILE A 161 19.28 5.57 13.90
C ILE A 161 18.58 5.15 12.60
N VAL A 162 17.28 5.44 12.52
CA VAL A 162 16.46 5.21 11.33
C VAL A 162 16.18 6.55 10.65
N VAL A 163 16.61 6.69 9.38
CA VAL A 163 16.36 7.88 8.56
C VAL A 163 15.19 7.60 7.63
N GLU A 164 14.11 8.38 7.74
CA GLU A 164 12.87 8.21 6.96
C GLU A 164 12.46 9.52 6.28
N LYS A 165 12.15 9.46 4.98
CA LYS A 165 11.79 10.65 4.20
C LYS A 165 10.38 11.17 4.44
N THR A 166 9.48 10.32 4.94
CA THR A 166 8.09 10.69 5.23
C THR A 166 7.91 11.10 6.70
N HIS A 167 6.74 11.66 7.00
CA HIS A 167 6.37 12.01 8.37
C HIS A 167 5.90 10.80 9.21
N TYR A 168 5.79 9.61 8.60
CA TYR A 168 5.30 8.39 9.25
C TYR A 168 6.21 7.21 8.94
N ALA A 169 6.23 6.23 9.81
CA ALA A 169 6.84 4.94 9.55
C ALA A 169 5.83 3.98 8.89
N GLY A 170 6.32 3.05 8.07
CA GLY A 170 5.52 1.97 7.52
C GLY A 170 5.62 1.79 6.00
N GLY A 171 5.76 2.86 5.23
CA GLY A 171 5.90 2.79 3.77
C GLY A 171 4.81 1.90 3.13
N ASN A 172 5.21 1.05 2.18
CA ASN A 172 4.29 0.11 1.52
C ASN A 172 3.71 -0.96 2.47
N THR A 173 4.39 -1.29 3.56
CA THR A 173 3.87 -2.28 4.52
C THR A 173 2.55 -1.82 5.10
N SER A 174 2.39 -0.53 5.41
CA SER A 174 1.13 0.01 5.96
C SER A 174 -0.07 -0.15 5.04
N VAL A 175 0.12 -0.08 3.71
CA VAL A 175 -0.96 -0.18 2.71
C VAL A 175 -1.12 -1.58 2.13
N ALA A 176 -0.25 -2.52 2.49
CA ALA A 176 -0.34 -3.92 2.08
C ALA A 176 -1.56 -4.61 2.71
N GLY A 177 -2.07 -5.66 2.06
CA GLY A 177 -3.24 -6.42 2.54
C GLY A 177 -3.00 -7.22 3.83
N GLY A 178 -1.80 -7.17 4.41
CA GLY A 178 -1.47 -7.81 5.70
C GLY A 178 -1.27 -9.32 5.63
N CYS A 179 -1.19 -9.91 4.45
CA CYS A 179 -0.90 -11.34 4.29
C CYS A 179 0.55 -11.65 4.68
N TYR A 180 0.75 -12.70 5.44
CA TYR A 180 2.05 -13.23 5.81
C TYR A 180 2.12 -14.72 5.47
N ASN A 181 3.07 -15.10 4.61
CA ASN A 181 3.24 -16.48 4.17
C ASN A 181 4.35 -17.16 4.99
N ALA A 182 3.97 -18.15 5.78
CA ALA A 182 4.89 -19.01 6.52
C ALA A 182 4.33 -20.41 6.59
N ALA A 183 5.18 -21.42 6.51
CA ALA A 183 4.77 -22.79 6.80
C ALA A 183 4.47 -22.90 8.30
N ASP A 184 3.21 -23.17 8.64
CA ASP A 184 2.74 -23.36 10.02
C ASP A 184 1.92 -24.66 10.10
N PRO A 185 2.58 -25.81 10.28
CA PRO A 185 1.92 -27.12 10.30
C PRO A 185 0.78 -27.22 11.31
N ALA A 186 0.82 -26.45 12.42
CA ALA A 186 -0.23 -26.47 13.44
C ALA A 186 -1.52 -25.78 12.97
N LEU A 187 -1.43 -24.68 12.24
CA LEU A 187 -2.58 -24.01 11.65
C LEU A 187 -3.08 -24.72 10.40
N GLU A 188 -2.19 -25.23 9.57
CA GLU A 188 -2.49 -25.93 8.32
C GLU A 188 -3.12 -27.29 8.56
N ALA A 189 -2.80 -27.96 9.67
CA ALA A 189 -3.44 -29.21 10.09
C ALA A 189 -4.97 -29.10 10.26
N LYS A 190 -5.52 -27.90 10.32
CA LYS A 190 -6.97 -27.64 10.34
C LYS A 190 -7.63 -27.72 8.95
N GLN A 191 -6.85 -27.84 7.90
CA GLN A 191 -7.31 -27.94 6.52
C GLN A 191 -7.08 -29.36 5.98
N GLU A 192 -7.79 -29.73 4.93
CA GLU A 192 -7.66 -31.03 4.28
C GLU A 192 -6.66 -30.99 3.11
N MET A 193 -5.88 -32.04 2.99
CA MET A 193 -5.05 -32.30 1.82
C MET A 193 -5.91 -32.92 0.71
N SER A 194 -6.49 -32.11 -0.15
CA SER A 194 -7.28 -32.61 -1.27
C SER A 194 -6.43 -33.41 -2.26
N PRO A 195 -7.02 -34.35 -3.03
CA PRO A 195 -6.30 -35.10 -4.07
C PRO A 195 -5.60 -34.17 -5.08
N GLN A 196 -6.21 -33.03 -5.42
CA GLN A 196 -5.64 -32.04 -6.35
C GLN A 196 -4.39 -31.36 -5.76
N ARG A 197 -4.44 -31.00 -4.48
CA ARG A 197 -3.28 -30.45 -3.77
C ARG A 197 -2.15 -31.45 -3.70
N ARG A 198 -2.45 -32.72 -3.39
CA ARG A 198 -1.46 -33.78 -3.38
C ARG A 198 -0.82 -33.96 -4.76
N ALA A 199 -1.61 -34.04 -5.81
CA ALA A 199 -1.12 -34.18 -7.17
C ALA A 199 -0.23 -32.98 -7.59
N SER A 200 -0.54 -31.76 -7.13
CA SER A 200 0.30 -30.59 -7.42
C SER A 200 1.67 -30.64 -6.75
N VAL A 201 1.77 -31.21 -5.54
CA VAL A 201 3.05 -31.44 -4.86
C VAL A 201 3.82 -32.56 -5.55
N ASP A 202 3.16 -33.70 -5.87
CA ASP A 202 3.80 -34.80 -6.57
C ASP A 202 4.36 -34.37 -7.94
N ALA A 203 3.61 -33.55 -8.69
CA ALA A 203 4.08 -32.98 -9.94
C ALA A 203 5.29 -32.04 -9.76
N LEU A 204 5.30 -31.21 -8.70
CA LEU A 204 6.45 -30.35 -8.37
C LEU A 204 7.70 -31.20 -8.07
N LEU A 205 7.55 -32.29 -7.32
CA LEU A 205 8.65 -33.18 -6.92
C LEU A 205 9.14 -34.08 -8.06
N ALA A 206 8.38 -34.22 -9.13
CA ALA A 206 8.75 -34.94 -10.35
C ALA A 206 9.50 -34.10 -11.37
N GLU A 207 9.62 -32.78 -11.15
CA GLU A 207 10.31 -31.89 -12.08
C GLU A 207 11.81 -32.18 -12.19
N PRO A 208 12.43 -31.90 -13.34
CA PRO A 208 13.89 -32.04 -13.51
C PRO A 208 14.67 -31.19 -12.49
N VAL A 209 15.68 -31.76 -11.88
CA VAL A 209 16.57 -31.07 -10.95
C VAL A 209 17.36 -29.98 -11.69
N ARG A 210 17.28 -28.72 -11.24
CA ARG A 210 17.87 -27.54 -11.87
C ARG A 210 19.18 -27.09 -11.19
N SER A 211 19.38 -27.46 -9.92
CA SER A 211 20.59 -27.15 -9.14
C SER A 211 20.77 -28.18 -8.00
N LYS A 212 21.95 -28.18 -7.38
CA LYS A 212 22.23 -29.05 -6.23
C LYS A 212 21.21 -28.82 -5.09
N LEU A 213 21.03 -27.57 -4.66
CA LEU A 213 20.07 -27.20 -3.62
C LEU A 213 18.65 -27.61 -4.00
N HIS A 214 18.23 -27.41 -5.27
CA HIS A 214 16.91 -27.84 -5.74
C HIS A 214 16.69 -29.35 -5.53
N GLY A 215 17.69 -30.18 -5.88
CA GLY A 215 17.62 -31.63 -5.68
C GLY A 215 17.56 -32.01 -4.19
N GLU A 216 18.33 -31.32 -3.35
CA GLU A 216 18.32 -31.55 -1.88
C GLU A 216 16.94 -31.20 -1.29
N LEU A 217 16.33 -30.10 -1.68
CA LEU A 217 15.00 -29.69 -1.21
C LEU A 217 13.91 -30.67 -1.69
N ILE A 218 13.95 -31.10 -2.96
CA ILE A 218 13.03 -32.11 -3.48
C ILE A 218 13.14 -33.40 -2.65
N GLN A 219 14.36 -33.90 -2.38
CA GLN A 219 14.58 -35.11 -1.61
C GLN A 219 14.03 -34.96 -0.18
N LYS A 220 14.28 -33.85 0.45
CA LYS A 220 13.80 -33.54 1.81
C LYS A 220 12.27 -33.50 1.89
N VAL A 221 11.59 -32.89 0.92
CA VAL A 221 10.12 -32.90 0.87
C VAL A 221 9.59 -34.33 0.64
N LYS A 222 10.23 -35.13 -0.20
CA LYS A 222 9.85 -36.56 -0.38
C LYS A 222 9.95 -37.34 0.93
N GLU A 223 11.01 -37.17 1.70
CA GLU A 223 11.19 -37.81 3.01
C GLU A 223 10.12 -37.35 4.02
N GLN A 224 9.81 -36.06 4.05
CA GLN A 224 8.75 -35.51 4.89
C GLN A 224 7.37 -36.04 4.50
N LEU A 225 7.07 -36.16 3.19
CA LEU A 225 5.84 -36.74 2.69
C LEU A 225 5.71 -38.23 3.01
N ALA A 226 6.80 -39.01 2.91
CA ALA A 226 6.78 -40.39 3.30
C ALA A 226 6.44 -40.59 4.80
N GLN A 227 6.98 -39.71 5.66
CA GLN A 227 6.64 -39.70 7.09
C GLN A 227 5.18 -39.26 7.34
N TYR A 228 4.70 -38.30 6.57
CA TYR A 228 3.31 -37.85 6.61
C TYR A 228 2.35 -38.94 6.19
N ASP A 229 2.62 -39.63 5.09
CA ASP A 229 1.82 -40.78 4.59
C ASP A 229 1.82 -41.96 5.59
N ALA A 230 2.98 -42.29 6.17
CA ALA A 230 3.10 -43.34 7.19
C ALA A 230 2.29 -43.06 8.47
N LYS A 231 2.04 -41.79 8.77
CA LYS A 231 1.15 -41.35 9.87
C LYS A 231 -0.32 -41.25 9.47
N GLY A 232 -0.69 -41.70 8.26
CA GLY A 232 -2.05 -41.63 7.73
C GLY A 232 -2.54 -40.19 7.49
N GLY A 233 -1.65 -39.31 7.07
CA GLY A 233 -1.90 -37.87 6.91
C GLY A 233 -3.05 -37.54 5.95
N LYS A 234 -4.05 -36.81 6.46
CA LYS A 234 -5.19 -36.30 5.71
C LYS A 234 -5.28 -34.78 5.81
N TYR A 235 -4.53 -34.18 6.72
CA TYR A 235 -4.43 -32.75 6.92
C TYR A 235 -3.51 -32.13 5.86
N LEU A 236 -3.65 -30.81 5.65
CA LEU A 236 -2.81 -30.08 4.71
C LEU A 236 -1.33 -30.20 5.13
N PHE A 237 -0.53 -30.79 4.25
CA PHE A 237 0.92 -30.89 4.43
C PHE A 237 1.58 -29.57 4.03
N ASP A 238 2.48 -29.04 4.85
CA ASP A 238 3.39 -27.96 4.47
C ASP A 238 4.74 -28.11 5.17
N SER A 239 5.75 -27.47 4.60
CA SER A 239 7.09 -27.35 5.18
C SER A 239 7.83 -26.15 4.60
N VAL A 240 8.90 -25.75 5.26
CA VAL A 240 9.81 -24.70 4.78
C VAL A 240 10.37 -25.04 3.40
N GLU A 241 10.72 -26.28 3.16
CA GLU A 241 11.25 -26.77 1.89
C GLU A 241 10.20 -26.72 0.77
N LEU A 242 8.97 -27.14 1.07
CA LEU A 242 7.87 -27.04 0.11
C LEU A 242 7.55 -25.55 -0.20
N HIS A 243 7.57 -24.70 0.82
CA HIS A 243 7.40 -23.26 0.66
C HIS A 243 8.46 -22.67 -0.30
N ALA A 244 9.72 -23.02 -0.11
CA ALA A 244 10.82 -22.57 -0.96
C ALA A 244 10.64 -23.03 -2.42
N LEU A 245 10.37 -24.33 -2.63
CA LEU A 245 10.17 -24.92 -3.96
C LEU A 245 9.01 -24.28 -4.71
N GLN A 246 7.86 -24.11 -4.05
CA GLN A 246 6.68 -23.49 -4.65
C GLN A 246 6.89 -22.00 -4.95
N SER A 247 7.57 -21.27 -4.07
CA SER A 247 7.88 -19.85 -4.29
C SER A 247 8.82 -19.65 -5.48
N TRP A 248 9.84 -20.49 -5.60
CA TRP A 248 10.79 -20.45 -6.71
C TRP A 248 10.13 -20.81 -8.04
N LYS A 249 9.28 -21.85 -8.05
CA LYS A 249 8.46 -22.21 -9.22
C LYS A 249 7.52 -21.10 -9.64
N ALA A 250 6.81 -20.49 -8.67
CA ALA A 250 5.89 -19.37 -8.95
C ALA A 250 6.58 -18.14 -9.56
N GLY A 251 7.88 -17.98 -9.28
CA GLY A 251 8.75 -16.98 -9.91
C GLY A 251 9.45 -17.48 -11.17
N ASP A 252 8.93 -18.49 -11.85
CA ASP A 252 9.47 -19.08 -13.09
C ASP A 252 10.95 -19.49 -12.98
N TYR A 253 11.39 -19.83 -11.77
CA TYR A 253 12.77 -20.21 -11.44
C TYR A 253 13.81 -19.09 -11.71
N ALA A 254 13.37 -17.85 -11.92
CA ALA A 254 14.26 -16.73 -12.22
C ALA A 254 15.05 -16.23 -10.99
N GLY A 255 14.46 -16.35 -9.79
CA GLY A 255 15.09 -15.91 -8.56
C GLY A 255 16.22 -16.84 -8.08
N ASN A 256 17.06 -16.32 -7.17
CA ASN A 256 18.09 -17.13 -6.51
C ASN A 256 17.45 -18.04 -5.45
N LEU A 257 17.53 -19.36 -5.63
CA LEU A 257 16.91 -20.34 -4.73
C LEU A 257 17.50 -20.28 -3.31
N ASP A 258 18.80 -19.97 -3.14
CA ASP A 258 19.40 -19.84 -1.80
C ASP A 258 18.69 -18.73 -1.00
N LEU A 259 18.44 -17.57 -1.63
CA LEU A 259 17.73 -16.47 -0.98
C LEU A 259 16.25 -16.79 -0.71
N VAL A 260 15.59 -17.49 -1.66
CA VAL A 260 14.20 -17.95 -1.47
C VAL A 260 14.10 -18.92 -0.30
N TYR A 261 15.08 -19.81 -0.16
CA TYR A 261 15.11 -20.75 0.95
C TYR A 261 15.41 -20.08 2.29
N GLU A 262 16.32 -19.07 2.33
CA GLU A 262 16.52 -18.25 3.53
C GLU A 262 15.24 -17.53 3.98
N LEU A 263 14.49 -16.95 3.03
CA LEU A 263 13.19 -16.33 3.30
C LEU A 263 12.21 -17.34 3.88
N ALA A 264 12.09 -18.52 3.26
CA ALA A 264 11.16 -19.58 3.70
C ALA A 264 11.52 -20.10 5.11
N LYS A 265 12.81 -20.18 5.46
CA LYS A 265 13.29 -20.55 6.81
C LYS A 265 13.00 -19.46 7.84
N GLY A 266 13.23 -18.20 7.50
CA GLY A 266 13.04 -17.07 8.43
C GLY A 266 11.58 -16.74 8.68
N ALA A 267 10.66 -17.10 7.77
CA ALA A 267 9.26 -16.71 7.87
C ALA A 267 8.56 -17.28 9.12
N PRO A 268 8.62 -18.56 9.48
CA PRO A 268 8.03 -19.07 10.71
C PRO A 268 8.66 -18.49 11.98
N GLU A 269 9.98 -18.23 11.96
CA GLU A 269 10.68 -17.61 13.09
C GLU A 269 10.17 -16.20 13.36
N MET A 270 10.07 -15.36 12.34
CA MET A 270 9.53 -14.01 12.47
C MET A 270 8.04 -14.02 12.85
N GLN A 271 7.24 -14.99 12.37
CA GLN A 271 5.86 -15.15 12.79
C GLN A 271 5.75 -15.34 14.31
N LYS A 272 6.63 -16.17 14.88
CA LYS A 272 6.73 -16.40 16.32
C LYS A 272 7.20 -15.13 17.06
N GLU A 273 8.25 -14.47 16.58
CA GLU A 273 8.75 -13.23 17.19
C GLU A 273 7.68 -12.11 17.21
N LEU A 274 6.91 -11.97 16.12
CA LEU A 274 5.79 -11.03 16.07
C LEU A 274 4.71 -11.37 17.12
N ALA A 275 4.40 -12.66 17.31
CA ALA A 275 3.47 -13.08 18.36
C ALA A 275 4.00 -12.77 19.77
N GLU A 276 5.30 -12.96 20.02
CA GLU A 276 5.96 -12.59 21.29
C GLU A 276 5.95 -11.07 21.52
N MET A 277 5.99 -10.25 20.48
CA MET A 277 5.81 -8.80 20.55
C MET A 277 4.33 -8.36 20.66
N GLY A 278 3.39 -9.33 20.76
CA GLY A 278 1.97 -9.07 20.95
C GLY A 278 1.11 -9.01 19.68
N PHE A 279 1.66 -9.34 18.51
CA PHE A 279 0.88 -9.46 17.29
C PHE A 279 -0.10 -10.64 17.38
N LYS A 280 -1.37 -10.39 17.08
CA LYS A 280 -2.42 -11.41 17.19
C LYS A 280 -2.75 -11.98 15.82
N TRP A 281 -2.39 -13.23 15.59
CA TRP A 281 -2.67 -13.96 14.37
C TRP A 281 -4.12 -14.48 14.32
N ASN A 282 -4.66 -14.65 13.11
CA ASN A 282 -5.87 -15.42 12.89
C ASN A 282 -5.65 -16.91 13.25
N SER A 283 -6.74 -17.59 13.57
CA SER A 283 -6.73 -19.01 13.97
C SER A 283 -6.62 -20.00 12.81
N GLY A 284 -6.42 -19.56 11.59
CA GLY A 284 -6.26 -20.39 10.39
C GLY A 284 -5.47 -19.68 9.30
N THR A 285 -5.17 -20.42 8.25
CA THR A 285 -4.49 -19.91 7.05
C THR A 285 -5.45 -19.88 5.85
N GLU A 286 -5.13 -19.06 4.85
CA GLU A 286 -5.90 -18.92 3.61
C GLU A 286 -4.99 -18.96 2.38
N GLN A 287 -5.58 -19.21 1.22
CA GLN A 287 -4.90 -19.07 -0.07
C GLN A 287 -5.24 -17.70 -0.68
N VAL A 288 -4.23 -16.85 -0.86
CA VAL A 288 -4.40 -15.56 -1.50
C VAL A 288 -4.28 -15.67 -3.02
N VAL A 289 -4.86 -14.71 -3.75
CA VAL A 289 -4.83 -14.67 -5.22
C VAL A 289 -3.39 -14.76 -5.75
N GLY A 290 -3.14 -15.75 -6.61
CA GLY A 290 -1.84 -16.02 -7.20
C GLY A 290 -0.88 -16.84 -6.33
N ALA A 291 -1.25 -17.22 -5.10
CA ALA A 291 -0.47 -18.15 -4.30
C ALA A 291 -0.74 -19.62 -4.71
N LEU A 292 0.29 -20.44 -4.66
CA LEU A 292 0.18 -21.87 -4.96
C LEU A 292 -0.32 -22.70 -3.76
N TRP A 293 -0.28 -22.14 -2.53
CA TRP A 293 -0.57 -22.87 -1.30
C TRP A 293 -1.28 -22.01 -0.25
N PRO A 294 -2.18 -22.56 0.56
CA PRO A 294 -2.93 -21.80 1.56
C PRO A 294 -2.15 -21.62 2.88
N ARG A 295 -0.98 -21.00 2.82
CA ARG A 295 -0.12 -20.72 3.99
C ARG A 295 -0.16 -19.27 4.47
N SER A 296 -1.04 -18.47 3.89
CA SER A 296 -1.15 -17.06 4.30
C SER A 296 -1.91 -16.91 5.61
N ASN A 297 -1.33 -16.23 6.59
CA ASN A 297 -2.01 -15.78 7.79
C ASN A 297 -2.10 -14.24 7.82
N ARG A 298 -2.95 -13.69 8.68
CA ARG A 298 -3.18 -12.25 8.86
C ARG A 298 -3.34 -11.91 10.33
N ALA A 299 -3.22 -10.64 10.67
CA ALA A 299 -3.65 -10.15 11.97
C ALA A 299 -5.16 -10.35 12.18
N SER A 300 -5.56 -10.72 13.39
CA SER A 300 -6.97 -10.86 13.75
C SER A 300 -7.67 -9.51 14.02
N ASN A 301 -6.91 -8.47 14.32
CA ASN A 301 -7.39 -7.15 14.74
C ASN A 301 -7.00 -6.00 13.80
N TYR A 302 -6.30 -6.28 12.69
CA TYR A 302 -5.93 -5.29 11.69
C TYR A 302 -6.43 -5.70 10.30
N LYS A 303 -6.78 -4.71 9.47
CA LYS A 303 -7.26 -4.92 8.09
C LYS A 303 -6.15 -4.80 7.04
N SER A 304 -4.94 -4.41 7.44
CA SER A 304 -3.80 -4.17 6.56
C SER A 304 -2.48 -4.48 7.27
N GLY A 305 -1.37 -4.28 6.58
CA GLY A 305 -0.03 -4.45 7.13
C GLY A 305 0.38 -3.42 8.20
N VAL A 306 -0.46 -2.45 8.52
CA VAL A 306 -0.26 -1.53 9.66
C VAL A 306 -0.02 -2.29 10.95
N GLY A 307 -0.66 -3.45 11.15
CA GLY A 307 -0.45 -4.26 12.34
C GLY A 307 1.00 -4.64 12.60
N TYR A 308 1.80 -4.88 11.56
CA TYR A 308 3.24 -5.13 11.71
C TYR A 308 3.99 -3.89 12.17
N ILE A 309 3.65 -2.74 11.59
CA ILE A 309 4.28 -1.46 11.90
C ILE A 309 4.01 -1.08 13.36
N ASP A 310 2.76 -1.13 13.77
CA ASP A 310 2.35 -0.84 15.15
C ASP A 310 3.03 -1.78 16.15
N THR A 311 3.15 -3.06 15.80
CA THR A 311 3.83 -4.05 16.65
C THR A 311 5.29 -3.68 16.87
N PHE A 312 6.05 -3.37 15.81
CA PHE A 312 7.45 -2.96 15.93
C PHE A 312 7.61 -1.64 16.69
N LEU A 313 6.80 -0.63 16.38
CA LEU A 313 6.84 0.66 17.08
C LEU A 313 6.48 0.54 18.56
N ASN A 314 5.50 -0.30 18.89
CA ASN A 314 5.14 -0.59 20.28
C ASN A 314 6.26 -1.33 21.01
N GLU A 315 6.92 -2.30 20.38
CA GLU A 315 8.07 -3.00 20.97
C GLU A 315 9.21 -2.03 21.27
N ILE A 316 9.57 -1.16 20.31
CA ILE A 316 10.59 -0.12 20.51
C ILE A 316 10.22 0.77 21.70
N LYS A 317 8.98 1.24 21.76
CA LYS A 317 8.49 2.16 22.79
C LYS A 317 8.42 1.50 24.17
N THR A 318 7.79 0.35 24.26
CA THR A 318 7.49 -0.30 25.57
C THR A 318 8.72 -0.94 26.20
N LYS A 319 9.68 -1.38 25.38
CA LYS A 319 10.96 -1.95 25.83
C LYS A 319 12.08 -0.91 25.92
N HIS A 320 11.77 0.37 25.62
CA HIS A 320 12.75 1.45 25.60
C HIS A 320 13.99 1.11 24.79
N LEU A 321 13.79 0.48 23.61
CA LEU A 321 14.90 0.08 22.75
C LEU A 321 15.67 1.31 22.24
N PRO A 322 17.00 1.26 22.10
CA PRO A 322 17.83 2.39 21.72
C PRO A 322 17.72 2.69 20.19
N VAL A 323 16.53 3.08 19.76
CA VAL A 323 16.20 3.44 18.37
C VAL A 323 15.77 4.89 18.30
N THR A 324 16.49 5.69 17.52
CA THR A 324 16.16 7.09 17.20
C THR A 324 15.66 7.20 15.77
N PHE A 325 14.60 7.99 15.56
CA PHE A 325 14.04 8.26 14.24
C PHE A 325 14.37 9.69 13.79
N ILE A 326 14.90 9.84 12.58
CA ILE A 326 15.06 11.11 11.87
C ILE A 326 14.04 11.09 10.71
N MET A 327 12.85 11.62 10.99
CA MET A 327 11.71 11.67 10.07
C MET A 327 11.77 12.88 9.13
N ASN A 328 10.92 12.92 8.09
CA ASN A 328 10.87 13.99 7.08
C ASN A 328 12.25 14.30 6.47
N THR A 329 13.11 13.30 6.37
CA THR A 329 14.50 13.46 5.91
C THR A 329 14.81 12.50 4.78
N ALA A 330 14.92 13.04 3.57
CA ALA A 330 15.25 12.25 2.39
C ALA A 330 16.75 11.99 2.32
N ALA A 331 17.12 10.72 2.44
CA ALA A 331 18.50 10.27 2.21
C ALA A 331 18.89 10.48 0.74
N SER A 332 20.10 10.99 0.48
CA SER A 332 20.60 11.31 -0.86
C SER A 332 21.88 10.57 -1.23
N ASP A 333 22.74 10.27 -0.27
CA ASP A 333 24.05 9.67 -0.52
C ASP A 333 24.49 8.77 0.64
N ILE A 334 25.14 7.66 0.28
CA ILE A 334 25.81 6.76 1.23
C ILE A 334 27.22 7.27 1.46
N LEU A 335 27.59 7.53 2.71
CA LEU A 335 28.96 7.88 3.09
C LEU A 335 29.82 6.63 3.07
N MET A 336 30.94 6.71 2.33
CA MET A 336 31.91 5.62 2.23
C MET A 336 33.16 5.95 3.00
N LYS A 337 33.73 4.99 3.75
CA LYS A 337 35.00 5.08 4.42
C LYS A 337 35.74 3.75 4.27
N ASP A 338 36.98 3.78 3.77
CA ASP A 338 37.81 2.59 3.58
C ASP A 338 37.14 1.46 2.82
N GLY A 339 36.34 1.80 1.78
CA GLY A 339 35.60 0.85 0.95
C GLY A 339 34.33 0.29 1.59
N ARG A 340 33.93 0.76 2.79
CA ARG A 340 32.69 0.33 3.51
C ARG A 340 31.68 1.46 3.59
N ALA A 341 30.39 1.11 3.63
CA ALA A 341 29.33 2.05 3.95
C ALA A 341 29.45 2.46 5.43
N ALA A 342 29.70 3.74 5.68
CA ALA A 342 29.99 4.31 6.99
C ALA A 342 28.93 5.31 7.46
N GLY A 343 27.86 5.50 6.72
CA GLY A 343 26.79 6.41 7.08
C GLY A 343 25.94 6.87 5.90
N VAL A 344 25.13 7.90 6.12
CA VAL A 344 24.24 8.47 5.14
C VAL A 344 24.20 10.00 5.26
N VAL A 345 24.00 10.68 4.13
CA VAL A 345 23.60 12.08 4.08
C VAL A 345 22.13 12.17 3.70
N GLY A 346 21.38 13.02 4.37
CA GLY A 346 19.99 13.30 4.06
C GLY A 346 19.64 14.77 4.27
N THR A 347 18.61 15.22 3.57
CA THR A 347 18.09 16.58 3.70
C THR A 347 16.66 16.54 4.23
N ALA A 348 16.41 17.21 5.33
CA ALA A 348 15.09 17.33 5.92
C ALA A 348 14.19 18.28 5.12
N GLU A 349 12.88 18.10 5.25
CA GLU A 349 11.89 18.94 4.57
C GLU A 349 12.08 20.45 4.87
N ASN A 350 12.55 20.79 6.07
CA ASN A 350 12.89 22.17 6.46
C ASN A 350 14.22 22.70 5.91
N GLY A 351 14.97 21.90 5.14
CA GLY A 351 16.24 22.27 4.50
C GLY A 351 17.49 21.85 5.27
N ARG A 352 17.36 21.45 6.55
CA ARG A 352 18.50 21.01 7.36
C ARG A 352 19.15 19.75 6.76
N THR A 353 20.46 19.72 6.74
CA THR A 353 21.24 18.54 6.32
C THR A 353 21.57 17.68 7.54
N PHE A 354 21.38 16.38 7.41
CA PHE A 354 21.84 15.39 8.39
C PHE A 354 22.96 14.55 7.79
N LYS A 355 24.07 14.40 8.53
CA LYS A 355 25.09 13.39 8.30
C LYS A 355 25.02 12.40 9.45
N VAL A 356 24.65 11.17 9.15
CA VAL A 356 24.47 10.13 10.16
C VAL A 356 25.52 9.05 9.95
N PHE A 357 26.40 8.88 10.93
CA PHE A 357 27.54 7.97 10.86
C PHE A 357 27.19 6.63 11.52
N ALA A 358 27.56 5.53 10.87
CA ALA A 358 27.41 4.17 11.34
C ALA A 358 28.76 3.59 11.76
N LYS A 359 28.87 3.05 12.98
CA LYS A 359 30.09 2.39 13.44
C LYS A 359 30.22 0.97 12.87
N ASP A 360 29.12 0.21 12.89
CA ASP A 360 29.10 -1.19 12.48
C ASP A 360 28.60 -1.37 11.04
N GLY A 361 27.62 -0.59 10.59
CA GLY A 361 27.14 -0.68 9.21
C GLY A 361 25.87 0.09 8.91
N VAL A 362 25.54 0.12 7.61
CA VAL A 362 24.34 0.77 7.07
C VAL A 362 23.41 -0.29 6.49
N ILE A 363 22.13 -0.25 6.85
CA ILE A 363 21.08 -1.13 6.31
C ILE A 363 20.16 -0.32 5.41
N LEU A 364 20.03 -0.74 4.14
CA LEU A 364 19.24 -0.06 3.13
C LEU A 364 17.89 -0.76 2.94
N THR A 365 16.79 -0.11 3.34
CA THR A 365 15.43 -0.66 3.34
C THR A 365 14.40 0.30 2.73
N THR A 366 14.81 1.02 1.69
CA THR A 366 14.06 2.11 1.05
C THR A 366 12.94 1.65 0.12
N GLY A 367 12.70 0.34 -0.01
CA GLY A 367 11.73 -0.24 -0.94
C GLY A 367 12.18 -0.14 -2.41
N GLY A 368 11.21 -0.31 -3.32
CA GLY A 368 11.44 -0.31 -4.76
C GLY A 368 11.27 1.05 -5.42
N PHE A 369 10.82 1.02 -6.70
CA PHE A 369 10.68 2.22 -7.54
C PHE A 369 9.32 2.35 -8.26
N SER A 370 8.29 1.66 -7.79
CA SER A 370 6.98 1.58 -8.46
C SER A 370 6.23 2.91 -8.60
N ALA A 371 6.52 3.91 -7.76
CA ALA A 371 5.97 5.26 -7.90
C ALA A 371 6.81 6.16 -8.83
N ASN A 372 7.97 5.72 -9.29
CA ASN A 372 8.82 6.45 -10.23
C ASN A 372 8.54 6.00 -11.67
N VAL A 373 7.75 6.78 -12.40
CA VAL A 373 7.31 6.46 -13.76
C VAL A 373 8.51 6.30 -14.72
N ASP A 374 9.51 7.18 -14.62
CA ASP A 374 10.69 7.13 -15.49
C ASP A 374 11.48 5.85 -15.27
N MET A 375 11.69 5.44 -14.03
CA MET A 375 12.36 4.18 -13.72
C MET A 375 11.54 2.96 -14.18
N ARG A 376 10.22 2.98 -14.03
CA ARG A 376 9.36 1.90 -14.54
C ARG A 376 9.53 1.71 -16.04
N VAL A 377 9.44 2.80 -16.79
CA VAL A 377 9.58 2.76 -18.27
C VAL A 377 11.01 2.40 -18.68
N HIS A 378 12.02 2.95 -17.96
CA HIS A 378 13.43 2.68 -18.27
C HIS A 378 13.77 1.19 -18.14
N TYR A 379 13.40 0.57 -17.01
CA TYR A 379 13.74 -0.83 -16.71
C TYR A 379 12.74 -1.84 -17.30
N ASP A 380 11.56 -1.42 -17.76
CA ASP A 380 10.56 -2.35 -18.29
C ASP A 380 11.07 -3.17 -19.48
N THR A 381 11.01 -4.49 -19.35
CA THR A 381 11.34 -5.48 -20.38
C THR A 381 10.18 -6.44 -20.67
N ILE A 382 9.03 -6.28 -19.98
CA ILE A 382 7.93 -7.24 -19.97
C ILE A 382 6.63 -6.65 -20.55
N TRP A 383 6.41 -5.34 -20.33
CA TRP A 383 5.12 -4.67 -20.56
C TRP A 383 5.11 -3.78 -21.82
N ASP A 384 6.07 -3.94 -22.73
CA ASP A 384 6.19 -3.17 -23.98
C ASP A 384 6.19 -1.64 -23.76
N LYS A 385 6.78 -1.18 -22.65
CA LYS A 385 6.78 0.23 -22.21
C LYS A 385 5.39 0.83 -21.94
N LYS A 386 4.38 -0.01 -21.75
CA LYS A 386 2.98 0.43 -21.52
C LYS A 386 2.68 0.80 -20.08
N ILE A 387 3.64 0.66 -19.15
CA ILE A 387 3.49 0.97 -17.72
C ILE A 387 3.95 2.38 -17.34
N GLY A 388 3.89 3.32 -18.28
CA GLY A 388 4.22 4.73 -18.10
C GLY A 388 3.10 5.56 -17.45
N ASN A 389 2.98 6.80 -17.92
CA ASN A 389 1.89 7.69 -17.52
C ASN A 389 0.53 7.08 -17.87
N GLY A 390 -0.43 7.20 -16.95
CA GLY A 390 -1.76 6.61 -17.10
C GLY A 390 -1.92 5.24 -16.45
N VAL A 391 -0.83 4.54 -16.12
CA VAL A 391 -0.87 3.34 -15.27
C VAL A 391 -0.53 3.73 -13.83
N MET A 392 -1.49 3.55 -12.94
CA MET A 392 -1.35 3.90 -11.52
C MET A 392 -0.39 2.95 -10.79
N THR A 393 -0.18 3.18 -9.52
CA THR A 393 0.52 2.25 -8.63
C THR A 393 -0.27 2.01 -7.35
N THR A 394 -0.20 0.79 -6.83
CA THR A 394 -0.73 0.45 -5.50
C THR A 394 0.14 0.99 -4.37
N ASN A 395 1.34 1.44 -4.69
CA ASN A 395 2.37 1.81 -3.73
C ASN A 395 2.16 3.25 -3.22
N VAL A 396 2.71 3.52 -2.05
CA VAL A 396 2.75 4.90 -1.53
C VAL A 396 3.65 5.77 -2.41
N PRO A 397 3.36 7.09 -2.56
CA PRO A 397 4.11 7.98 -3.47
C PRO A 397 5.60 8.10 -3.16
N SER A 398 6.00 7.72 -1.95
CA SER A 398 7.40 7.77 -1.50
C SER A 398 8.30 6.68 -2.09
N ILE A 399 7.77 5.68 -2.81
CA ILE A 399 8.55 4.56 -3.35
C ILE A 399 9.15 4.93 -4.72
N THR A 400 10.23 5.68 -4.69
CA THR A 400 10.82 6.38 -5.86
C THR A 400 12.19 5.86 -6.31
N GLY A 401 12.68 4.77 -5.67
CA GLY A 401 13.95 4.14 -6.05
C GLY A 401 15.19 4.87 -5.54
N ASP A 402 15.07 5.70 -4.50
CA ASP A 402 16.17 6.53 -4.02
C ASP A 402 17.35 5.69 -3.52
N GLY A 403 17.08 4.63 -2.75
CA GLY A 403 18.12 3.72 -2.28
C GLY A 403 18.82 2.98 -3.42
N ILE A 404 18.06 2.60 -4.46
CA ILE A 404 18.64 1.98 -5.66
C ILE A 404 19.68 2.92 -6.30
N LYS A 405 19.28 4.19 -6.48
CA LYS A 405 20.17 5.22 -7.04
C LYS A 405 21.39 5.47 -6.16
N MET A 406 21.22 5.57 -4.84
CA MET A 406 22.31 5.77 -3.89
C MET A 406 23.32 4.63 -3.90
N ALA A 407 22.83 3.39 -3.85
CA ALA A 407 23.70 2.22 -3.84
C ALA A 407 24.42 2.04 -5.20
N GLN A 408 23.76 2.35 -6.32
CA GLN A 408 24.38 2.34 -7.64
C GLN A 408 25.54 3.33 -7.74
N LYS A 409 25.43 4.53 -7.14
CA LYS A 409 26.51 5.51 -7.06
C LYS A 409 27.78 4.98 -6.37
N VAL A 410 27.60 4.08 -5.40
CA VAL A 410 28.72 3.47 -4.66
C VAL A 410 29.11 2.09 -5.19
N GLY A 411 28.64 1.72 -6.39
CA GLY A 411 29.07 0.54 -7.12
C GLY A 411 28.26 -0.73 -6.88
N ALA A 412 27.07 -0.64 -6.29
CA ALA A 412 26.20 -1.81 -6.14
C ALA A 412 25.74 -2.35 -7.50
N ASN A 413 25.77 -3.67 -7.66
CA ASN A 413 25.33 -4.35 -8.86
C ASN A 413 23.80 -4.55 -8.82
N LEU A 414 23.10 -4.07 -9.85
CA LEU A 414 21.66 -4.24 -10.01
C LEU A 414 21.34 -5.49 -10.81
N ILE A 415 20.31 -6.23 -10.39
CA ILE A 415 19.80 -7.40 -11.11
C ILE A 415 18.28 -7.34 -11.19
N ASP A 416 17.72 -8.01 -12.17
CA ASP A 416 16.27 -8.29 -12.30
C ASP A 416 15.37 -7.04 -12.36
N MET A 417 15.94 -5.88 -12.70
CA MET A 417 15.25 -4.59 -12.70
C MET A 417 14.03 -4.55 -13.63
N GLY A 418 13.99 -5.39 -14.65
CA GLY A 418 12.87 -5.51 -15.59
C GLY A 418 11.67 -6.27 -15.05
N TYR A 419 11.80 -7.01 -13.95
CA TYR A 419 10.69 -7.73 -13.34
C TYR A 419 9.81 -6.78 -12.53
N ILE A 420 8.78 -6.26 -13.17
CA ILE A 420 7.80 -5.36 -12.58
C ILE A 420 6.44 -6.06 -12.64
N GLN A 421 5.84 -6.32 -11.48
CA GLN A 421 4.54 -6.97 -11.37
C GLN A 421 3.41 -5.95 -11.40
N LEU A 422 2.35 -6.23 -12.16
CA LEU A 422 1.09 -5.52 -12.09
C LEU A 422 0.06 -6.33 -11.28
N LEU A 423 -0.76 -5.62 -10.51
CA LEU A 423 -1.98 -6.17 -9.92
C LEU A 423 -3.15 -5.80 -10.83
N PRO A 424 -3.94 -6.76 -11.33
CA PRO A 424 -5.02 -6.47 -12.26
C PRO A 424 -6.19 -5.72 -11.62
N THR A 425 -6.46 -5.96 -10.33
CA THR A 425 -7.68 -5.51 -9.63
C THR A 425 -7.41 -4.30 -8.74
N THR A 426 -7.28 -3.13 -9.33
CA THR A 426 -7.04 -1.87 -8.63
C THR A 426 -8.02 -0.77 -9.04
N ASP A 427 -8.19 0.23 -8.20
CA ASP A 427 -8.98 1.43 -8.45
C ASP A 427 -8.38 2.24 -9.60
N PRO A 428 -9.12 2.53 -10.67
CA PRO A 428 -8.62 3.25 -11.84
C PRO A 428 -8.22 4.70 -11.56
N TYR A 429 -8.65 5.27 -10.43
CA TYR A 429 -8.40 6.68 -10.10
C TYR A 429 -7.25 6.87 -9.10
N THR A 430 -7.03 5.89 -8.23
CA THR A 430 -6.05 6.01 -7.13
C THR A 430 -5.03 4.88 -7.09
N GLY A 431 -5.20 3.81 -7.86
CA GLY A 431 -4.39 2.60 -7.79
C GLY A 431 -4.61 1.76 -6.50
N ALA A 432 -5.54 2.16 -5.64
CA ALA A 432 -5.80 1.44 -4.39
C ALA A 432 -6.46 0.08 -4.62
N THR A 433 -6.37 -0.82 -3.63
CA THR A 433 -6.91 -2.18 -3.69
C THR A 433 -8.13 -2.39 -2.80
N ASN A 434 -8.61 -1.35 -2.13
CA ASN A 434 -9.56 -1.42 -1.03
C ASN A 434 -11.02 -1.11 -1.41
N HIS A 435 -11.36 -1.00 -2.70
CA HIS A 435 -12.69 -0.61 -3.18
C HIS A 435 -13.59 -1.77 -3.62
N ALA A 436 -13.09 -3.01 -3.62
CA ALA A 436 -13.87 -4.18 -4.05
C ALA A 436 -15.03 -4.48 -3.09
N VAL A 437 -16.19 -4.85 -3.65
CA VAL A 437 -17.37 -5.30 -2.89
C VAL A 437 -17.67 -6.78 -3.09
N SER A 438 -16.82 -7.49 -3.84
CA SER A 438 -16.94 -8.92 -4.16
C SER A 438 -15.60 -9.62 -4.19
N LEU A 439 -15.62 -10.93 -4.43
CA LEU A 439 -14.40 -11.70 -4.66
C LEU A 439 -13.73 -11.28 -5.98
N THR A 440 -12.45 -11.03 -5.95
CA THR A 440 -11.66 -10.66 -7.14
C THR A 440 -11.43 -11.82 -8.11
N THR A 441 -11.91 -13.01 -7.79
CA THR A 441 -12.00 -14.18 -8.67
C THR A 441 -13.32 -14.28 -9.43
N GLY A 442 -14.23 -13.29 -9.32
CA GLY A 442 -15.40 -13.14 -10.18
C GLY A 442 -15.04 -12.90 -11.64
N ILE A 443 -16.02 -12.97 -12.55
CA ILE A 443 -15.76 -12.77 -13.98
C ILE A 443 -15.25 -11.36 -14.28
N TYR A 444 -14.25 -11.28 -15.15
CA TYR A 444 -13.72 -10.02 -15.68
C TYR A 444 -14.48 -9.65 -16.95
N LEU A 445 -15.26 -8.59 -16.87
CA LEU A 445 -16.17 -8.14 -17.92
C LEU A 445 -15.68 -6.80 -18.48
N ASN A 446 -15.43 -6.73 -19.79
CA ASN A 446 -15.09 -5.46 -20.45
C ASN A 446 -16.34 -4.58 -20.71
N THR A 447 -16.16 -3.38 -21.23
CA THR A 447 -17.24 -2.46 -21.58
C THR A 447 -18.19 -3.03 -22.66
N ASP A 448 -17.70 -3.97 -23.49
CA ASP A 448 -18.57 -4.67 -24.45
C ASP A 448 -19.44 -5.76 -23.80
N GLY A 449 -19.36 -5.94 -22.50
CA GLY A 449 -20.13 -6.94 -21.77
C GLY A 449 -19.63 -8.37 -21.96
N LYS A 450 -18.37 -8.57 -22.31
CA LYS A 450 -17.77 -9.88 -22.61
C LYS A 450 -16.64 -10.20 -21.63
N ARG A 451 -16.55 -11.47 -21.24
CA ARG A 451 -15.36 -12.03 -20.60
C ARG A 451 -14.20 -12.05 -21.59
N PHE A 452 -12.98 -11.96 -21.08
CA PHE A 452 -11.79 -11.87 -21.94
C PHE A 452 -10.58 -12.67 -21.44
N VAL A 453 -10.67 -13.35 -20.27
CA VAL A 453 -9.56 -14.09 -19.66
C VAL A 453 -10.07 -15.17 -18.71
N ASN A 454 -9.24 -16.15 -18.37
CA ASN A 454 -9.43 -17.04 -17.22
C ASN A 454 -9.07 -16.29 -15.93
N GLU A 455 -10.06 -15.98 -15.10
CA GLU A 455 -9.91 -15.15 -13.90
C GLU A 455 -9.14 -15.85 -12.75
N LEU A 456 -8.87 -17.16 -12.90
CA LEU A 456 -8.00 -17.93 -12.01
C LEU A 456 -6.55 -18.01 -12.50
N GLY A 457 -6.24 -17.35 -13.61
CA GLY A 457 -4.90 -17.28 -14.19
C GLY A 457 -3.90 -16.49 -13.34
N ARG A 458 -2.67 -16.46 -13.79
CA ARG A 458 -1.56 -15.72 -13.14
C ARG A 458 -1.81 -14.20 -13.22
N ARG A 459 -1.28 -13.46 -12.24
CA ARG A 459 -1.44 -11.99 -12.18
C ARG A 459 -0.93 -11.27 -13.43
N ASP A 460 0.18 -11.72 -14.00
CA ASP A 460 0.76 -11.15 -15.22
C ASP A 460 -0.12 -11.40 -16.45
N GLU A 461 -0.72 -12.59 -16.58
CA GLU A 461 -1.68 -12.91 -17.64
C GLU A 461 -2.94 -12.06 -17.51
N LEU A 462 -3.52 -11.97 -16.31
CA LEU A 462 -4.69 -11.16 -16.01
C LEU A 462 -4.44 -9.67 -16.30
N ALA A 463 -3.30 -9.15 -15.85
CA ALA A 463 -2.93 -7.76 -16.08
C ALA A 463 -2.71 -7.45 -17.57
N ARG A 464 -2.05 -8.34 -18.32
CA ARG A 464 -1.84 -8.19 -19.77
C ARG A 464 -3.17 -8.20 -20.52
N ALA A 465 -4.06 -9.14 -20.18
CA ALA A 465 -5.38 -9.22 -20.78
C ALA A 465 -6.22 -7.96 -20.49
N ALA A 466 -6.14 -7.43 -19.26
CA ALA A 466 -6.85 -6.20 -18.88
C ALA A 466 -6.26 -4.94 -19.54
N LEU A 467 -4.93 -4.84 -19.68
CA LEU A 467 -4.28 -3.74 -20.42
C LEU A 467 -4.65 -3.73 -21.90
N ALA A 468 -5.06 -4.88 -22.46
CA ALA A 468 -5.53 -4.97 -23.83
C ALA A 468 -6.98 -4.48 -24.02
N GLN A 469 -7.75 -4.28 -22.91
CA GLN A 469 -9.13 -3.82 -23.01
C GLN A 469 -9.20 -2.29 -23.24
N PRO A 470 -10.29 -1.78 -23.84
CA PRO A 470 -10.50 -0.35 -24.04
C PRO A 470 -10.38 0.44 -22.74
N GLY A 471 -9.51 1.44 -22.72
CA GLY A 471 -9.23 2.26 -21.52
C GLY A 471 -8.60 1.49 -20.37
N HIS A 472 -8.12 0.27 -20.57
CA HIS A 472 -7.56 -0.62 -19.55
C HIS A 472 -8.51 -0.91 -18.39
N LYS A 473 -9.83 -0.81 -18.62
CA LYS A 473 -10.88 -0.96 -17.60
C LYS A 473 -11.69 -2.23 -17.81
N PHE A 474 -12.08 -2.83 -16.70
CA PHE A 474 -13.02 -3.93 -16.67
C PHE A 474 -13.85 -3.90 -15.37
N PHE A 475 -14.86 -4.74 -15.30
CA PHE A 475 -15.77 -4.82 -14.18
C PHE A 475 -15.80 -6.24 -13.61
N ILE A 476 -15.98 -6.33 -12.29
CA ILE A 476 -16.35 -7.58 -11.63
C ILE A 476 -17.77 -7.40 -11.06
N LEU A 477 -18.66 -8.34 -11.43
CA LEU A 477 -20.06 -8.31 -11.02
C LEU A 477 -20.26 -9.07 -9.71
N ALA A 478 -21.27 -8.67 -8.93
CA ALA A 478 -21.70 -9.36 -7.73
C ALA A 478 -23.21 -9.25 -7.51
N THR A 479 -23.77 -10.21 -6.79
CA THR A 479 -25.14 -10.20 -6.26
C THR A 479 -25.12 -9.80 -4.78
N SER A 480 -26.25 -9.45 -4.19
CA SER A 480 -26.32 -9.02 -2.79
C SER A 480 -25.86 -10.10 -1.80
N ASP A 481 -26.18 -11.35 -2.08
CA ASP A 481 -25.83 -12.52 -1.27
C ASP A 481 -24.36 -12.97 -1.45
N ALA A 482 -23.71 -12.54 -2.53
CA ALA A 482 -22.30 -12.84 -2.83
C ALA A 482 -21.34 -11.67 -2.54
N ASN A 483 -21.86 -10.52 -2.08
CA ASN A 483 -21.03 -9.37 -1.77
C ASN A 483 -20.33 -9.49 -0.40
N LYS A 484 -19.34 -8.62 -0.17
CA LYS A 484 -18.56 -8.51 1.07
C LYS A 484 -18.90 -7.23 1.84
N ILE A 485 -20.20 -6.88 1.88
CA ILE A 485 -20.70 -5.69 2.57
C ILE A 485 -21.26 -6.13 3.93
N ASP A 486 -20.82 -5.46 5.00
CA ASP A 486 -21.32 -5.71 6.35
C ASP A 486 -22.65 -4.98 6.62
N LYS A 487 -23.23 -5.21 7.81
CA LYS A 487 -24.51 -4.60 8.22
C LYS A 487 -24.43 -3.08 8.40
N GLU A 488 -23.25 -2.51 8.53
CA GLU A 488 -22.99 -1.07 8.58
C GLU A 488 -22.77 -0.46 7.18
N GLY A 489 -22.94 -1.25 6.10
CA GLY A 489 -22.78 -0.82 4.72
C GLY A 489 -21.32 -0.61 4.30
N ARG A 490 -20.37 -1.25 4.98
CA ARG A 490 -18.94 -1.18 4.68
C ARG A 490 -18.47 -2.45 3.97
N ASN A 491 -17.54 -2.28 3.03
CA ASN A 491 -16.89 -3.42 2.41
C ASN A 491 -15.88 -4.09 3.37
N GLN A 492 -15.30 -5.19 2.94
CA GLN A 492 -14.31 -5.97 3.72
C GLN A 492 -13.09 -5.16 4.19
N TYR A 493 -12.84 -3.98 3.64
CA TYR A 493 -11.75 -3.07 4.02
C TYR A 493 -12.21 -1.94 4.94
N GLY A 494 -13.50 -1.92 5.34
CA GLY A 494 -14.07 -0.91 6.22
C GLY A 494 -14.52 0.37 5.50
N ILE A 495 -14.52 0.41 4.16
CA ILE A 495 -14.94 1.58 3.37
C ILE A 495 -16.47 1.54 3.18
N LYS A 496 -17.13 2.67 3.38
CA LYS A 496 -18.59 2.80 3.12
C LYS A 496 -18.86 2.61 1.61
N VAL A 497 -19.70 1.65 1.27
CA VAL A 497 -20.04 1.37 -0.14
C VAL A 497 -20.76 2.54 -0.80
N ALA A 498 -21.56 3.30 -0.04
CA ALA A 498 -22.19 4.53 -0.53
C ALA A 498 -21.14 5.56 -1.06
N ASP A 499 -19.96 5.67 -0.42
CA ASP A 499 -18.89 6.57 -0.87
C ASP A 499 -18.24 6.03 -2.17
N LEU A 500 -18.13 4.71 -2.31
CA LEU A 500 -17.63 4.07 -3.52
C LEU A 500 -18.60 4.26 -4.69
N ILE A 501 -19.91 4.22 -4.44
CA ILE A 501 -20.95 4.50 -5.44
C ILE A 501 -20.92 5.97 -5.85
N LYS A 502 -20.89 6.89 -4.88
CA LYS A 502 -20.79 8.33 -5.11
C LYS A 502 -19.56 8.70 -5.97
N SER A 503 -18.43 8.01 -5.75
CA SER A 503 -17.19 8.20 -6.51
C SER A 503 -17.10 7.38 -7.80
N LYS A 504 -18.16 6.67 -8.19
CA LYS A 504 -18.25 5.81 -9.40
C LYS A 504 -17.19 4.71 -9.47
N LYS A 505 -16.74 4.23 -8.33
CA LYS A 505 -15.86 3.06 -8.20
C LYS A 505 -16.67 1.76 -8.15
N VAL A 506 -17.90 1.87 -7.65
CA VAL A 506 -18.91 0.81 -7.61
C VAL A 506 -20.19 1.34 -8.22
N PHE A 507 -20.90 0.52 -8.96
CA PHE A 507 -22.25 0.78 -9.46
C PHE A 507 -23.22 -0.18 -8.79
N GLU A 508 -24.40 0.30 -8.46
CA GLU A 508 -25.47 -0.48 -7.83
C GLU A 508 -26.79 -0.29 -8.58
N ALA A 509 -27.54 -1.38 -8.77
CA ALA A 509 -28.86 -1.35 -9.37
C ALA A 509 -29.72 -2.53 -8.92
N ASN A 510 -31.05 -2.42 -9.10
CA ASN A 510 -31.98 -3.49 -8.75
C ASN A 510 -32.14 -4.55 -9.85
N THR A 511 -31.71 -4.22 -11.07
CA THR A 511 -31.73 -5.13 -12.24
C THR A 511 -30.38 -5.10 -12.95
N TRP A 512 -30.05 -6.19 -13.68
CA TRP A 512 -28.87 -6.25 -14.52
C TRP A 512 -28.91 -5.21 -15.65
N ASP A 513 -30.11 -4.89 -16.18
CA ASP A 513 -30.29 -3.89 -17.22
C ASP A 513 -29.92 -2.49 -16.75
N GLU A 514 -30.44 -2.08 -15.61
CA GLU A 514 -30.07 -0.80 -14.98
C GLU A 514 -28.59 -0.74 -14.63
N LEU A 515 -28.01 -1.84 -14.16
CA LEU A 515 -26.60 -1.89 -13.83
C LEU A 515 -25.73 -1.69 -15.07
N ALA A 516 -26.07 -2.32 -16.18
CA ALA A 516 -25.37 -2.16 -17.46
C ALA A 516 -25.38 -0.69 -17.91
N GLU A 517 -26.55 -0.03 -17.85
CA GLU A 517 -26.70 1.39 -18.22
C GLU A 517 -25.87 2.30 -17.31
N LYS A 518 -25.94 2.11 -15.98
CA LYS A 518 -25.18 2.91 -15.01
C LYS A 518 -23.68 2.74 -15.17
N ALA A 519 -23.19 1.53 -15.43
CA ALA A 519 -21.78 1.20 -15.58
C ALA A 519 -21.24 1.45 -17.00
N GLY A 520 -22.09 1.73 -17.98
CA GLY A 520 -21.70 1.90 -19.39
C GLY A 520 -21.24 0.59 -20.05
N ILE A 521 -21.86 -0.53 -19.68
CA ILE A 521 -21.59 -1.87 -20.23
C ILE A 521 -22.62 -2.21 -21.28
N ASN A 522 -22.22 -2.88 -22.37
CA ASN A 522 -23.15 -3.37 -23.38
C ASN A 522 -24.15 -4.38 -22.74
N LYS A 523 -25.41 -3.98 -22.69
CA LYS A 523 -26.48 -4.70 -21.98
C LYS A 523 -26.73 -6.10 -22.53
N GLU A 524 -26.84 -6.24 -23.84
CA GLU A 524 -27.20 -7.52 -24.47
C GLU A 524 -26.08 -8.56 -24.31
N ASN A 525 -24.83 -8.12 -24.51
CA ASN A 525 -23.68 -9.00 -24.29
C ASN A 525 -23.52 -9.37 -22.83
N MET A 526 -23.74 -8.42 -21.90
CA MET A 526 -23.67 -8.68 -20.47
C MET A 526 -24.68 -9.73 -20.02
N LYS A 527 -25.93 -9.63 -20.48
CA LYS A 527 -26.98 -10.65 -20.21
C LYS A 527 -26.54 -12.04 -20.68
N LYS A 528 -26.06 -12.12 -21.92
CA LYS A 528 -25.56 -13.37 -22.46
C LYS A 528 -24.41 -13.93 -21.63
N THR A 529 -23.44 -13.09 -21.27
CA THR A 529 -22.29 -13.49 -20.47
C THR A 529 -22.70 -13.99 -19.09
N ILE A 530 -23.68 -13.33 -18.41
CA ILE A 530 -24.21 -13.78 -17.14
C ILE A 530 -24.92 -15.14 -17.26
N ALA A 531 -25.69 -15.35 -18.32
CA ALA A 531 -26.38 -16.62 -18.58
C ALA A 531 -25.38 -17.75 -18.82
N ASP A 532 -24.38 -17.53 -19.67
CA ASP A 532 -23.30 -18.48 -19.95
C ASP A 532 -22.48 -18.80 -18.69
N TRP A 533 -22.17 -17.78 -17.88
CA TRP A 533 -21.46 -17.94 -16.62
C TRP A 533 -22.24 -18.76 -15.60
N ASN A 534 -23.52 -18.50 -15.43
CA ASN A 534 -24.37 -19.26 -14.51
C ASN A 534 -24.57 -20.70 -14.98
N ALA A 535 -24.59 -20.95 -16.28
CA ALA A 535 -24.59 -22.31 -16.84
C ALA A 535 -23.29 -23.05 -16.54
N PHE A 536 -22.13 -22.40 -16.74
CA PHE A 536 -20.81 -22.94 -16.37
C PHE A 536 -20.72 -23.22 -14.86
N CYS A 537 -21.21 -22.33 -14.00
CA CYS A 537 -21.20 -22.56 -12.54
C CYS A 537 -22.04 -23.76 -12.08
N ARG A 538 -23.05 -24.17 -12.83
CA ARG A 538 -23.83 -25.40 -12.56
C ARG A 538 -23.09 -26.65 -13.00
N ASN A 539 -22.29 -26.57 -14.07
CA ASN A 539 -21.48 -27.67 -14.58
C ASN A 539 -20.17 -27.11 -15.15
N PRO A 540 -19.08 -27.05 -14.36
CA PRO A 540 -17.84 -26.33 -14.72
C PRO A 540 -16.98 -27.11 -15.71
N VAL A 541 -17.50 -27.28 -16.94
CA VAL A 541 -16.81 -27.91 -18.07
C VAL A 541 -16.83 -26.98 -19.28
N ASN A 542 -15.82 -27.08 -20.14
CA ASN A 542 -15.73 -26.39 -21.42
C ASN A 542 -15.82 -24.87 -21.35
N ASP A 543 -15.19 -24.24 -20.33
CA ASP A 543 -15.07 -22.78 -20.33
C ASP A 543 -14.15 -22.30 -21.48
N PRO A 544 -14.57 -21.28 -22.27
CA PRO A 544 -13.81 -20.80 -23.42
C PRO A 544 -12.43 -20.23 -23.07
N PHE A 545 -12.19 -19.88 -21.82
CA PHE A 545 -10.93 -19.36 -21.31
C PHE A 545 -10.15 -20.40 -20.46
N GLY A 546 -10.65 -21.63 -20.35
CA GLY A 546 -9.99 -22.72 -19.62
C GLY A 546 -10.17 -22.67 -18.11
N ARG A 547 -11.16 -21.95 -17.60
CA ARG A 547 -11.50 -22.00 -16.18
C ARG A 547 -12.13 -23.35 -15.81
N VAL A 548 -11.75 -23.90 -14.66
CA VAL A 548 -12.08 -25.28 -14.26
C VAL A 548 -13.01 -25.35 -13.03
N SER A 549 -13.32 -24.22 -12.41
CA SER A 549 -14.17 -24.15 -11.20
C SER A 549 -14.94 -22.85 -11.07
N CYS A 550 -16.05 -22.91 -10.37
CA CYS A 550 -16.84 -21.73 -9.98
C CYS A 550 -17.11 -21.78 -8.47
N ASP A 551 -16.54 -20.83 -7.74
CA ASP A 551 -16.82 -20.68 -6.32
C ASP A 551 -18.26 -20.17 -6.10
N PRO A 552 -18.97 -20.60 -5.04
CA PRO A 552 -20.33 -20.11 -4.77
C PRO A 552 -20.42 -18.57 -4.69
N GLY A 553 -19.41 -17.91 -4.13
CA GLY A 553 -19.38 -16.45 -3.96
C GLY A 553 -19.18 -15.63 -5.23
N VAL A 554 -19.00 -16.26 -6.41
CA VAL A 554 -18.90 -15.57 -7.70
C VAL A 554 -20.05 -15.90 -8.66
N ARG A 555 -21.09 -16.60 -8.18
CA ARG A 555 -22.31 -16.86 -8.93
C ARG A 555 -23.12 -15.58 -9.13
N LEU A 556 -23.81 -15.49 -10.26
CA LEU A 556 -24.59 -14.31 -10.67
C LEU A 556 -26.08 -14.62 -10.84
N ASP A 557 -26.56 -15.74 -10.28
CA ASP A 557 -27.98 -16.15 -10.24
C ASP A 557 -28.67 -15.83 -8.90
N GLY A 558 -28.00 -15.06 -8.01
CA GLY A 558 -28.55 -14.59 -6.76
C GLY A 558 -29.48 -13.37 -6.90
N LYS A 559 -29.87 -12.80 -5.76
CA LYS A 559 -30.79 -11.66 -5.69
C LYS A 559 -30.06 -10.32 -5.77
N GLY A 560 -30.77 -9.27 -6.22
CA GLY A 560 -30.31 -7.90 -6.13
C GLY A 560 -30.39 -7.31 -4.69
N PRO A 561 -29.86 -6.13 -4.45
CA PRO A 561 -29.19 -5.30 -5.45
C PRO A 561 -27.96 -5.96 -6.06
N PHE A 562 -27.69 -5.58 -7.31
CA PHE A 562 -26.53 -6.04 -8.10
C PHE A 562 -25.45 -4.96 -8.11
N TYR A 563 -24.21 -5.41 -8.16
CA TYR A 563 -23.04 -4.52 -8.10
C TYR A 563 -22.11 -4.77 -9.28
N ALA A 564 -21.48 -3.69 -9.78
CA ALA A 564 -20.34 -3.73 -10.68
C ALA A 564 -19.23 -2.88 -10.10
N THR A 565 -18.10 -3.49 -9.75
CA THR A 565 -16.91 -2.78 -9.31
C THR A 565 -15.99 -2.58 -10.49
N VAL A 566 -15.54 -1.34 -10.74
CA VAL A 566 -14.60 -1.03 -11.83
C VAL A 566 -13.15 -1.25 -11.41
N PHE A 567 -12.36 -1.86 -12.29
CA PHE A 567 -10.96 -2.17 -12.06
C PHE A 567 -10.06 -1.76 -13.23
N THR A 568 -8.78 -1.60 -12.94
CA THR A 568 -7.69 -1.43 -13.91
C THR A 568 -6.41 -2.08 -13.37
N PRO A 569 -5.46 -2.51 -14.21
CA PRO A 569 -4.15 -2.91 -13.74
C PRO A 569 -3.34 -1.72 -13.22
N SER A 570 -2.57 -1.94 -12.16
CA SER A 570 -1.62 -0.96 -11.63
C SER A 570 -0.30 -1.62 -11.26
N VAL A 571 0.80 -0.87 -11.32
CA VAL A 571 2.11 -1.35 -10.88
C VAL A 571 2.06 -1.66 -9.38
N HIS A 572 2.47 -2.90 -9.02
CA HIS A 572 2.34 -3.42 -7.66
C HIS A 572 3.68 -3.69 -7.00
N HIS A 573 4.56 -4.43 -7.66
CA HIS A 573 5.91 -4.72 -7.18
C HIS A 573 6.97 -4.37 -8.22
N THR A 574 8.16 -3.97 -7.74
CA THR A 574 9.40 -3.96 -8.50
C THR A 574 10.32 -4.97 -7.84
N MET A 575 10.58 -6.11 -8.48
CA MET A 575 11.35 -7.22 -7.91
C MET A 575 12.85 -7.01 -8.02
N GLY A 576 13.30 -6.26 -9.03
CA GLY A 576 14.71 -5.93 -9.23
C GLY A 576 15.25 -5.02 -8.11
N ALA A 577 16.47 -5.29 -7.73
CA ALA A 577 17.21 -4.55 -6.71
C ALA A 577 18.73 -4.82 -6.81
N PHE A 578 19.40 -4.89 -5.67
CA PHE A 578 20.83 -5.23 -5.60
C PHE A 578 21.04 -6.74 -5.69
N ARG A 579 22.15 -7.15 -6.30
CA ARG A 579 22.60 -8.51 -6.21
C ARG A 579 23.04 -8.79 -4.77
N LEU A 580 22.28 -9.62 -4.07
CA LEU A 580 22.61 -10.09 -2.73
C LEU A 580 23.39 -11.40 -2.83
N THR A 581 24.35 -11.59 -1.92
CA THR A 581 24.97 -12.89 -1.68
C THR A 581 24.32 -13.49 -0.44
N ALA A 582 23.90 -14.76 -0.51
CA ALA A 582 23.55 -15.52 0.68
C ALA A 582 24.82 -15.69 1.51
N MET A 583 24.98 -14.93 2.59
CA MET A 583 26.14 -15.05 3.43
C MET A 583 26.02 -16.30 4.30
N GLN A 584 26.89 -17.27 4.06
CA GLN A 584 27.04 -18.51 4.83
C GLN A 584 27.62 -18.32 6.24
N ARG A 585 27.37 -17.21 6.93
CA ARG A 585 27.95 -17.00 8.26
C ARG A 585 26.90 -16.62 9.29
N PHE A 586 26.19 -17.63 9.74
CA PHE A 586 25.55 -17.58 11.05
C PHE A 586 26.10 -18.73 11.91
N SER A 587 27.20 -18.46 12.58
CA SER A 587 27.85 -19.47 13.43
C SER A 587 27.65 -19.23 14.92
N THR A 588 26.59 -18.55 15.35
CA THR A 588 26.12 -18.63 16.75
C THR A 588 24.64 -18.27 16.87
N PRO A 589 23.87 -18.89 17.79
CA PRO A 589 22.47 -18.57 18.02
C PRO A 589 22.17 -17.18 18.59
N LYS A 590 23.21 -16.40 18.92
CA LYS A 590 23.07 -15.07 19.57
C LYS A 590 23.45 -13.87 18.70
N ALA A 591 23.92 -14.07 17.49
CA ALA A 591 24.40 -12.98 16.64
C ALA A 591 23.94 -13.16 15.18
N ARG A 592 22.63 -13.10 14.95
CA ARG A 592 22.04 -12.93 13.61
C ARG A 592 22.03 -11.42 13.24
N LEU A 593 23.17 -10.78 13.35
CA LEU A 593 23.36 -9.43 12.83
C LEU A 593 23.69 -9.53 11.34
N PHE A 594 23.06 -8.68 10.57
CA PHE A 594 23.21 -8.57 9.12
C PHE A 594 24.68 -8.46 8.73
N PRO A 595 25.09 -9.06 7.61
CA PRO A 595 26.49 -9.01 7.18
C PRO A 595 26.94 -7.60 6.82
N ASP A 596 28.21 -7.34 7.07
CA ASP A 596 28.90 -6.05 6.90
C ASP A 596 28.91 -5.45 5.48
N SER A 597 28.34 -6.12 4.48
CA SER A 597 28.34 -5.60 3.12
C SER A 597 27.09 -6.04 2.36
N MET A 598 26.15 -5.14 2.17
CA MET A 598 25.23 -5.19 1.02
C MET A 598 25.91 -4.61 -0.25
N LEU A 599 27.21 -4.52 -0.29
CA LEU A 599 27.99 -4.10 -1.45
C LEU A 599 28.71 -5.30 -2.06
N PRO A 600 28.82 -5.41 -3.39
CA PRO A 600 29.41 -6.55 -4.06
C PRO A 600 30.89 -6.68 -3.69
N ALA A 601 31.31 -7.89 -3.37
CA ALA A 601 32.72 -8.24 -3.49
C ALA A 601 33.12 -8.10 -4.97
N LYS A 602 34.33 -7.58 -5.20
CA LYS A 602 34.93 -7.42 -6.53
C LYS A 602 34.90 -8.70 -7.33
#